data_51afe8607388b5bbccce570bbe7a246f
#
_entry.id   51afe8607388b5bbccce570bbe7a246f
#
_cell.length_a   1.000
_cell.length_b   1.000
_cell.length_c   1.000
_cell.angle_alpha   90.00
_cell.angle_beta   90.00
_cell.angle_gamma   90.00
#
_symmetry.space_group_name_H-M   'P 1'
#
loop_
_entity.id
_entity.type
_entity.pdbx_description
1 polymer ?
#
loop_
_entity_poly.entity_id
_entity_poly.type
_entity_poly.pdbx_seq_one_letter_code
_entity_poly.pdbx_strand_id
1 'polypeptide(L)' 'MEVSAPIQCPFCGQRFDLVIDTSLASQRFTTDCEVCCRPFEVTAECEPGEVLALEVQGE' A
#
# COMPACT_ATOMS: atom_id res chain seq x y z
N MET A 1 8.95 -4.10 -11.85
CA MET A 1 7.97 -3.19 -12.47
C MET A 1 7.15 -2.53 -11.38
N GLU A 2 6.95 -1.22 -11.44
CA GLU A 2 6.26 -0.47 -10.39
C GLU A 2 4.93 0.07 -10.91
N VAL A 3 3.90 0.00 -10.06
CA VAL A 3 2.56 0.49 -10.37
C VAL A 3 2.08 1.33 -9.19
N SER A 4 1.50 2.49 -9.48
CA SER A 4 0.87 3.32 -8.46
C SER A 4 -0.51 2.76 -8.14
N ALA A 5 -0.79 2.53 -6.87
CA ALA A 5 -2.08 2.03 -6.40
C ALA A 5 -2.64 2.98 -5.35
N PRO A 6 -3.93 3.34 -5.44
CA PRO A 6 -4.54 4.19 -4.43
C PRO A 6 -4.79 3.42 -3.14
N ILE A 7 -4.41 4.03 -2.02
CA ILE A 7 -4.70 3.49 -0.69
C ILE A 7 -5.35 4.56 0.17
N GLN A 8 -5.97 4.13 1.26
CA GLN A 8 -6.59 5.04 2.21
C GLN A 8 -5.99 4.78 3.59
N CYS A 9 -5.57 5.86 4.25
CA CYS A 9 -5.04 5.78 5.60
C CYS A 9 -6.11 5.22 6.55
N PRO A 10 -5.80 4.19 7.35
CA PRO A 10 -6.79 3.60 8.27
C PRO A 10 -7.08 4.47 9.49
N PHE A 11 -6.32 5.54 9.69
CA PHE A 11 -6.49 6.42 10.85
C PHE A 11 -7.22 7.72 10.51
N CYS A 12 -6.78 8.42 9.47
CA CYS A 12 -7.36 9.72 9.11
C CYS A 12 -8.27 9.67 7.88
N GLY A 13 -8.28 8.56 7.16
CA GLY A 13 -9.11 8.40 5.97
C GLY A 13 -8.60 9.10 4.72
N GLN A 14 -7.42 9.70 4.77
CA GLN A 14 -6.84 10.37 3.62
C GLN A 14 -6.40 9.37 2.56
N ARG A 15 -6.70 9.66 1.29
CA ARG A 15 -6.30 8.82 0.17
C ARG A 15 -5.02 9.36 -0.47
N PHE A 16 -4.15 8.45 -0.87
CA PHE A 16 -2.95 8.81 -1.62
C PHE A 16 -2.46 7.61 -2.42
N ASP A 17 -1.61 7.87 -3.42
CA ASP A 17 -1.06 6.82 -4.25
C ASP A 17 0.19 6.24 -3.62
N LEU A 18 0.28 4.92 -3.66
CA LEU A 18 1.44 4.18 -3.17
C LEU A 18 2.05 3.39 -4.31
N VAL A 19 3.36 3.44 -4.44
CA VAL A 19 4.08 2.69 -5.47
C VAL A 19 4.29 1.27 -4.99
N ILE A 20 3.82 0.30 -5.78
CA ILE A 20 3.91 -1.13 -5.50
C ILE A 20 4.81 -1.78 -6.55
N ASP A 21 5.76 -2.58 -6.10
CA ASP A 21 6.63 -3.35 -6.99
C ASP A 21 5.93 -4.65 -7.39
N THR A 22 5.43 -4.70 -8.61
CA THR A 22 4.68 -5.84 -9.11
C THR A 22 5.56 -7.02 -9.54
N SER A 23 6.87 -6.88 -9.45
CA SER A 23 7.78 -8.00 -9.69
C SER A 23 7.76 -9.02 -8.54
N LEU A 24 7.24 -8.61 -7.39
CA LEU A 24 7.07 -9.47 -6.22
C LEU A 24 5.62 -9.96 -6.17
N ALA A 25 5.45 -11.29 -6.13
CA ALA A 25 4.11 -11.88 -6.08
C ALA A 25 3.35 -11.47 -4.82
N SER A 26 4.06 -11.32 -3.71
CA SER A 26 3.48 -10.91 -2.43
C SER A 26 4.48 -10.06 -1.68
N GLN A 27 4.01 -8.99 -1.09
CA GLN A 27 4.87 -8.10 -0.31
C GLN A 27 4.10 -7.49 0.85
N ARG A 28 4.85 -7.19 1.90
CA ARG A 28 4.30 -6.63 3.13
C ARG A 28 5.31 -5.67 3.71
N PHE A 29 4.88 -4.46 3.99
CA PHE A 29 5.79 -3.43 4.49
C PHE A 29 5.01 -2.40 5.31
N THR A 30 5.75 -1.64 6.12
CA THR A 30 5.20 -0.56 6.92
C THR A 30 5.51 0.76 6.21
N THR A 31 4.51 1.62 6.12
CA THR A 31 4.66 2.97 5.59
C THR A 31 3.93 3.96 6.51
N ASP A 32 4.26 5.24 6.37
CA ASP A 32 3.67 6.29 7.19
C ASP A 32 2.67 7.10 6.38
N CYS A 33 1.59 7.51 7.04
CA CYS A 33 0.65 8.45 6.45
C CYS A 33 1.29 9.84 6.34
N GLU A 34 1.15 10.48 5.18
CA GLU A 34 1.70 11.82 4.97
C GLU A 34 0.93 12.91 5.72
N VAL A 35 -0.29 12.63 6.14
CA VAL A 35 -1.17 13.60 6.79
C VAL A 35 -1.11 13.48 8.31
N CYS A 36 -1.36 12.28 8.84
CA CYS A 36 -1.39 12.08 10.30
C CYS A 36 -0.08 11.53 10.86
N CYS A 37 0.87 11.18 10.00
CA CYS A 37 2.21 10.68 10.36
C CYS A 37 2.18 9.41 11.20
N ARG A 38 1.13 8.60 11.08
CA ARG A 38 1.04 7.34 11.81
C ARG A 38 1.49 6.19 10.93
N PRO A 39 2.25 5.24 11.47
CA PRO A 39 2.66 4.06 10.71
C PRO A 39 1.50 3.08 10.56
N PHE A 40 1.43 2.44 9.40
CA PHE A 40 0.48 1.37 9.15
C PHE A 40 1.10 0.35 8.21
N GLU A 41 0.57 -0.86 8.24
CA GLU A 41 1.07 -1.97 7.45
C GLU A 41 0.30 -2.10 6.15
N VAL A 42 1.03 -2.31 5.05
CA VAL A 42 0.47 -2.53 3.73
C VAL A 42 0.85 -3.93 3.27
N THR A 43 -0.15 -4.69 2.82
CA THR A 43 0.04 -6.01 2.23
C THR A 43 -0.47 -5.96 0.80
N ALA A 44 0.37 -6.34 -0.14
CA ALA A 44 0.03 -6.34 -1.56
C ALA A 44 0.30 -7.70 -2.19
N GLU A 45 -0.65 -8.17 -3.01
CA GLU A 45 -0.50 -9.36 -3.82
C GLU A 45 -0.56 -8.94 -5.27
N CYS A 46 0.42 -9.36 -6.05
CA CYS A 46 0.63 -8.88 -7.41
C CYS A 46 0.94 -10.00 -8.39
N GLU A 47 0.62 -9.72 -9.66
CA GLU A 47 1.19 -10.41 -10.82
C GLU A 47 2.06 -9.41 -11.56
N PRO A 48 2.95 -9.85 -12.45
CA PRO A 48 3.76 -8.91 -13.24
C PRO A 48 2.89 -7.88 -13.97
N GLY A 49 3.07 -6.61 -13.58
CA GLY A 49 2.32 -5.51 -14.16
C GLY A 49 0.94 -5.24 -13.58
N GLU A 50 0.51 -5.99 -12.57
CA GLU A 50 -0.83 -5.82 -12.00
C GLU A 50 -0.86 -6.08 -10.50
N VAL A 51 -1.59 -5.26 -9.76
CA VAL A 51 -1.87 -5.47 -8.35
C VAL A 51 -3.21 -6.20 -8.22
N LEU A 52 -3.20 -7.40 -7.64
CA LEU A 52 -4.39 -8.23 -7.48
C LEU A 52 -5.17 -7.90 -6.22
N ALA A 53 -4.48 -7.65 -5.12
CA ALA A 53 -5.10 -7.34 -3.85
C ALA A 53 -4.20 -6.38 -3.06
N LEU A 54 -4.84 -5.49 -2.34
CA LEU A 54 -4.12 -4.50 -1.54
C LEU A 54 -4.88 -4.27 -0.24
N GLU A 55 -4.19 -4.49 0.87
CA GLU A 55 -4.77 -4.31 2.19
C GLU A 55 -3.93 -3.34 3.01
N VAL A 56 -4.61 -2.53 3.82
CA VAL A 56 -3.98 -1.57 4.73
C VAL A 56 -4.48 -1.85 6.14
N GLN A 57 -3.55 -2.00 7.07
CA GLN A 57 -3.87 -2.32 8.45
C GLN A 57 -3.27 -1.31 9.41
N GLY A 58 -4.12 -0.66 10.21
CA GLY A 58 -3.69 0.22 11.26
C GLY A 58 -3.32 -0.57 12.53
N GLU A 59 -2.38 -0.05 13.28
CA GLU A 59 -2.01 -0.62 14.57
C GLU A 59 -2.54 0.20 15.74
#